data_de441d0e90d8df7deefddee210011655
#
_entry.id   de441d0e90d8df7deefddee210011655
#
_cell.length_a   1.000
_cell.length_b   1.000
_cell.length_c   1.000
_cell.angle_alpha   90.00
_cell.angle_beta   90.00
_cell.angle_gamma   90.00
#
_symmetry.space_group_name_H-M   'P 1'
#
loop_
_entity.id
_entity.type
_entity.pdbx_description
1 polymer ?
#
loop_
_entity_poly.entity_id
_entity_poly.type
_entity_poly.pdbx_seq_one_letter_code
_entity_poly.pdbx_strand_id
1 'polypeptide(L)'
;MNINKIHNTDALSGLKKLKDNSIDIAFIDPPYNVGKKYGEGINDKLPEEEFNQLMQDIIAEFRRVTKKGFAFYLDWKQFQKFWKWMPDAEVIIIFKRSSGVVYSPLKIVQHHHVILTTAPALKKQCKSLWDDIRVMGEGYFFREEKFAHPAQTSLKASRRYIEYFSEEGDTVLDCFMGVGTTATAAKMEGRNYIGFELNKEFIKRAEKRIDSAVLDLKLSL
;
A
#
# COMPACT_ATOMS: atom_id res chain seq x y z
N MET A 1 11.61 -7.37 15.04
CA MET A 1 11.64 -5.90 14.82
C MET A 1 10.64 -5.21 15.74
N ASN A 2 10.85 -3.92 16.03
CA ASN A 2 9.93 -3.18 16.89
C ASN A 2 8.66 -2.78 16.09
N ILE A 3 7.49 -3.00 16.68
CA ILE A 3 6.21 -2.50 16.17
C ILE A 3 6.14 -0.97 16.35
N ASN A 4 5.22 -0.36 15.60
CA ASN A 4 4.98 1.09 15.57
C ASN A 4 6.26 1.89 15.21
N LYS A 5 7.04 1.34 14.26
CA LYS A 5 8.29 1.93 13.80
C LYS A 5 8.48 1.76 12.30
N ILE A 6 9.10 2.78 11.68
CA ILE A 6 9.64 2.70 10.32
C ILE A 6 11.14 2.44 10.43
N HIS A 7 11.59 1.36 9.80
CA HIS A 7 12.99 0.95 9.78
C HIS A 7 13.65 1.41 8.48
N ASN A 8 14.83 2.02 8.59
CA ASN A 8 15.61 2.43 7.41
C ASN A 8 16.33 1.21 6.81
N THR A 9 15.67 0.53 5.91
CA THR A 9 16.17 -0.68 5.22
C THR A 9 15.42 -0.86 3.90
N ASP A 10 16.01 -1.60 2.97
CA ASP A 10 15.28 -2.04 1.77
C ASP A 10 14.24 -3.12 2.12
N ALA A 11 13.28 -3.28 1.21
CA ALA A 11 12.14 -4.15 1.40
C ALA A 11 12.54 -5.61 1.69
N LEU A 12 13.37 -6.20 0.83
CA LEU A 12 13.72 -7.62 0.92
C LEU A 12 14.59 -7.92 2.15
N SER A 13 15.59 -7.07 2.43
CA SER A 13 16.41 -7.19 3.64
C SER A 13 15.59 -7.03 4.92
N GLY A 14 14.60 -6.15 4.89
CA GLY A 14 13.68 -5.96 6.01
C GLY A 14 12.79 -7.18 6.24
N LEU A 15 12.18 -7.69 5.17
CA LEU A 15 11.31 -8.87 5.21
C LEU A 15 12.04 -10.11 5.73
N LYS A 16 13.26 -10.39 5.25
CA LYS A 16 14.09 -11.53 5.71
C LYS A 16 14.42 -11.53 7.19
N LYS A 17 14.33 -10.37 7.87
CA LYS A 17 14.55 -10.27 9.33
C LYS A 17 13.29 -10.54 10.14
N LEU A 18 12.13 -10.63 9.53
CA LEU A 18 10.87 -10.98 10.18
C LEU A 18 10.76 -12.50 10.32
N LYS A 19 10.16 -12.94 11.43
CA LYS A 19 9.85 -14.36 11.65
C LYS A 19 8.65 -14.78 10.83
N ASP A 20 8.53 -16.05 10.53
CA ASP A 20 7.36 -16.62 9.89
C ASP A 20 6.10 -16.29 10.70
N ASN A 21 5.01 -15.97 10.02
CA ASN A 21 3.71 -15.66 10.62
C ASN A 21 3.79 -14.61 11.77
N SER A 22 4.66 -13.61 11.64
CA SER A 22 4.84 -12.57 12.66
C SER A 22 4.07 -11.29 12.42
N ILE A 23 3.46 -11.17 11.24
CA ILE A 23 2.66 -10.04 10.77
C ILE A 23 1.23 -10.50 10.55
N ASP A 24 0.24 -9.70 10.88
CA ASP A 24 -1.16 -10.10 10.67
C ASP A 24 -1.58 -9.90 9.22
N ILE A 25 -1.39 -8.69 8.67
CA ILE A 25 -1.60 -8.39 7.26
C ILE A 25 -0.50 -7.48 6.70
N ALA A 26 -0.39 -7.43 5.35
CA ALA A 26 0.40 -6.39 4.69
C ALA A 26 -0.43 -5.65 3.64
N PHE A 27 -0.19 -4.33 3.49
CA PHE A 27 -0.81 -3.50 2.47
C PHE A 27 0.25 -2.60 1.83
N ILE A 28 0.48 -2.77 0.54
CA ILE A 28 1.67 -2.27 -0.15
C ILE A 28 1.30 -1.53 -1.43
N ASP A 29 1.91 -0.35 -1.64
CA ASP A 29 1.96 0.34 -2.93
C ASP A 29 3.40 0.24 -3.45
N PRO A 30 3.72 -0.76 -4.29
CA PRO A 30 5.09 -1.04 -4.70
C PRO A 30 5.59 -0.01 -5.72
N PRO A 31 6.91 0.13 -5.93
CA PRO A 31 7.44 0.86 -7.07
C PRO A 31 6.97 0.22 -8.38
N TYR A 32 6.77 1.03 -9.43
CA TYR A 32 6.21 0.56 -10.71
C TYR A 32 7.24 0.41 -11.82
N ASN A 33 8.51 0.56 -11.52
CA ASN A 33 9.64 0.47 -12.47
C ASN A 33 9.52 1.46 -13.64
N VAL A 34 9.03 2.66 -13.37
CA VAL A 34 8.79 3.71 -14.37
C VAL A 34 9.83 4.82 -14.34
N GLY A 35 10.92 4.66 -13.59
CA GLY A 35 12.02 5.61 -13.45
C GLY A 35 11.66 6.83 -12.58
N LYS A 36 10.73 6.69 -11.64
CA LYS A 36 10.45 7.73 -10.65
C LYS A 36 11.61 7.89 -9.68
N LYS A 37 11.90 9.15 -9.35
CA LYS A 37 12.90 9.49 -8.34
C LYS A 37 12.23 9.60 -6.97
N TYR A 38 12.73 8.84 -6.01
CA TYR A 38 12.26 8.82 -4.61
C TYR A 38 13.26 9.48 -3.64
N GLY A 39 14.12 10.34 -4.17
CA GLY A 39 15.17 11.04 -3.45
C GLY A 39 16.50 10.93 -4.16
N GLU A 40 17.56 11.47 -3.54
CA GLU A 40 18.91 11.44 -4.12
C GLU A 40 19.44 10.01 -4.17
N GLY A 41 19.77 9.55 -5.39
CA GLY A 41 20.27 8.19 -5.63
C GLY A 41 19.22 7.06 -5.54
N ILE A 42 17.97 7.37 -5.23
CA ILE A 42 16.89 6.37 -5.12
C ILE A 42 15.90 6.56 -6.27
N ASN A 43 15.82 5.56 -7.14
CA ASN A 43 14.82 5.50 -8.20
C ASN A 43 14.33 4.06 -8.36
N ASP A 44 13.21 3.88 -9.06
CA ASP A 44 12.61 2.57 -9.30
C ASP A 44 12.98 1.95 -10.64
N LYS A 45 14.06 2.43 -11.29
CA LYS A 45 14.46 1.95 -12.60
C LYS A 45 15.46 0.78 -12.50
N LEU A 46 14.94 -0.42 -12.64
CA LEU A 46 15.70 -1.67 -12.74
C LEU A 46 15.49 -2.28 -14.13
N PRO A 47 16.42 -3.14 -14.60
CA PRO A 47 16.13 -4.06 -15.69
C PRO A 47 14.84 -4.85 -15.40
N GLU A 48 14.03 -5.09 -16.42
CA GLU A 48 12.68 -5.66 -16.24
C GLU A 48 12.72 -7.03 -15.53
N GLU A 49 13.69 -7.86 -15.86
CA GLU A 49 13.85 -9.19 -15.24
C GLU A 49 14.23 -9.09 -13.76
N GLU A 50 15.13 -8.18 -13.41
CA GLU A 50 15.53 -7.93 -12.02
C GLU A 50 14.35 -7.39 -11.19
N PHE A 51 13.58 -6.48 -11.76
CA PHE A 51 12.36 -5.97 -11.10
C PHE A 51 11.34 -7.09 -10.87
N ASN A 52 11.10 -7.92 -11.89
CA ASN A 52 10.15 -9.03 -11.80
C ASN A 52 10.61 -10.03 -10.74
N GLN A 53 11.89 -10.38 -10.69
CA GLN A 53 12.45 -11.27 -9.68
C GLN A 53 12.30 -10.68 -8.27
N LEU A 54 12.66 -9.40 -8.09
CA LEU A 54 12.52 -8.71 -6.82
C LEU A 54 11.08 -8.74 -6.30
N MET A 55 10.09 -8.48 -7.17
CA MET A 55 8.68 -8.50 -6.76
C MET A 55 8.20 -9.91 -6.41
N GLN A 56 8.65 -10.92 -7.14
CA GLN A 56 8.34 -12.33 -6.82
C GLN A 56 8.97 -12.77 -5.49
N ASP A 57 10.20 -12.37 -5.21
CA ASP A 57 10.86 -12.64 -3.92
C ASP A 57 10.11 -11.95 -2.77
N ILE A 58 9.66 -10.72 -2.96
CA ILE A 58 8.83 -9.99 -1.99
C ILE A 58 7.50 -10.69 -1.76
N ILE A 59 6.83 -11.16 -2.81
CA ILE A 59 5.58 -11.93 -2.70
C ILE A 59 5.81 -13.22 -1.90
N ALA A 60 6.90 -13.93 -2.16
CA ALA A 60 7.27 -15.14 -1.41
C ALA A 60 7.48 -14.84 0.08
N GLU A 61 8.20 -13.76 0.39
CA GLU A 61 8.40 -13.32 1.77
C GLU A 61 7.08 -12.92 2.45
N PHE A 62 6.15 -12.23 1.75
CA PHE A 62 4.84 -11.94 2.32
C PHE A 62 4.04 -13.19 2.65
N ARG A 63 4.09 -14.21 1.78
CA ARG A 63 3.46 -15.52 2.08
C ARG A 63 4.06 -16.18 3.33
N ARG A 64 5.35 -15.96 3.60
CA ARG A 64 6.04 -16.49 4.77
C ARG A 64 5.70 -15.72 6.04
N VAL A 65 5.69 -14.37 5.98
CA VAL A 65 5.63 -13.54 7.20
C VAL A 65 4.21 -13.19 7.63
N THR A 66 3.20 -13.23 6.73
CA THR A 66 1.83 -12.83 7.06
C THR A 66 0.97 -14.03 7.50
N LYS A 67 0.11 -13.80 8.51
CA LYS A 67 -0.85 -14.80 9.01
C LYS A 67 -2.15 -14.82 8.20
N LYS A 68 -2.69 -13.61 7.90
CA LYS A 68 -4.00 -13.43 7.27
C LYS A 68 -3.87 -13.13 5.77
N GLY A 69 -2.67 -12.83 5.27
CA GLY A 69 -2.40 -12.49 3.88
C GLY A 69 -1.98 -11.05 3.67
N PHE A 70 -1.94 -10.62 2.42
CA PHE A 70 -1.40 -9.32 2.00
C PHE A 70 -2.10 -8.80 0.76
N ALA A 71 -1.90 -7.50 0.48
CA ALA A 71 -2.42 -6.88 -0.74
C ALA A 71 -1.45 -5.90 -1.36
N PHE A 72 -1.50 -5.81 -2.68
CA PHE A 72 -0.87 -4.79 -3.49
C PHE A 72 -1.89 -3.80 -4.02
N TYR A 73 -1.59 -2.51 -3.86
CA TYR A 73 -2.32 -1.43 -4.51
C TYR A 73 -1.63 -1.11 -5.85
N LEU A 74 -2.31 -1.33 -6.96
CA LEU A 74 -1.70 -1.36 -8.29
C LEU A 74 -2.45 -0.46 -9.28
N ASP A 75 -1.72 0.08 -10.26
CA ASP A 75 -2.33 0.53 -11.48
C ASP A 75 -2.67 -0.66 -12.41
N TRP A 76 -3.41 -0.40 -13.47
CA TRP A 76 -3.84 -1.44 -14.42
C TRP A 76 -2.67 -2.15 -15.11
N LYS A 77 -1.57 -1.45 -15.40
CA LYS A 77 -0.41 -2.04 -16.09
C LYS A 77 0.31 -3.03 -15.18
N GLN A 78 0.47 -2.66 -13.91
CA GLN A 78 1.10 -3.54 -12.93
C GLN A 78 0.20 -4.72 -12.56
N PHE A 79 -1.12 -4.49 -12.48
CA PHE A 79 -2.08 -5.55 -12.19
C PHE A 79 -1.89 -6.78 -13.07
N GLN A 80 -1.69 -6.62 -14.39
CA GLN A 80 -1.53 -7.73 -15.31
C GLN A 80 -0.31 -8.62 -15.00
N LYS A 81 0.77 -8.03 -14.48
CA LYS A 81 1.98 -8.76 -14.07
C LYS A 81 1.74 -9.49 -12.74
N PHE A 82 1.28 -8.76 -11.74
CA PHE A 82 1.07 -9.29 -10.40
C PHE A 82 -0.01 -10.37 -10.37
N TRP A 83 -1.05 -10.26 -11.19
CA TRP A 83 -2.06 -11.29 -11.34
C TRP A 83 -1.47 -12.66 -11.71
N LYS A 84 -0.46 -12.69 -12.57
CA LYS A 84 0.22 -13.94 -12.96
C LYS A 84 1.01 -14.56 -11.81
N TRP A 85 1.54 -13.72 -10.90
CA TRP A 85 2.34 -14.17 -9.75
C TRP A 85 1.49 -14.51 -8.52
N MET A 86 0.24 -14.08 -8.52
CA MET A 86 -0.72 -14.24 -7.42
C MET A 86 -2.06 -14.79 -7.93
N PRO A 87 -2.08 -16.03 -8.47
CA PRO A 87 -3.28 -16.61 -9.08
C PRO A 87 -4.39 -16.92 -8.06
N ASP A 88 -4.05 -16.93 -6.78
CA ASP A 88 -4.93 -17.15 -5.63
C ASP A 88 -5.49 -15.85 -5.03
N ALA A 89 -5.17 -14.71 -5.61
CA ALA A 89 -5.63 -13.42 -5.08
C ALA A 89 -7.01 -13.03 -5.61
N GLU A 90 -7.73 -12.27 -4.79
CA GLU A 90 -8.99 -11.61 -5.16
C GLU A 90 -8.76 -10.17 -5.59
N VAL A 91 -9.67 -9.63 -6.38
CA VAL A 91 -9.57 -8.29 -6.97
C VAL A 91 -10.58 -7.34 -6.36
N ILE A 92 -10.11 -6.18 -5.89
CA ILE A 92 -10.94 -5.04 -5.51
C ILE A 92 -10.64 -3.90 -6.48
N ILE A 93 -11.65 -3.37 -7.11
CA ILE A 93 -11.54 -2.25 -8.05
C ILE A 93 -11.85 -0.96 -7.32
N ILE A 94 -10.94 0.02 -7.39
CA ILE A 94 -11.17 1.38 -6.90
C ILE A 94 -11.47 2.26 -8.09
N PHE A 95 -12.70 2.73 -8.21
CA PHE A 95 -13.12 3.58 -9.29
C PHE A 95 -12.72 5.03 -9.04
N LYS A 96 -12.01 5.64 -10.00
CA LYS A 96 -11.66 7.07 -9.97
C LYS A 96 -12.78 7.88 -10.61
N ARG A 97 -13.35 8.84 -9.88
CA ARG A 97 -14.39 9.74 -10.41
C ARG A 97 -13.85 10.94 -11.21
N SER A 98 -12.53 11.09 -11.37
CA SER A 98 -11.91 12.21 -12.08
C SER A 98 -11.52 11.88 -13.50
N SER A 99 -11.12 12.95 -14.24
CA SER A 99 -10.49 12.82 -15.56
C SER A 99 -9.30 11.86 -15.48
N GLY A 100 -9.49 10.66 -15.97
CA GLY A 100 -8.48 9.63 -15.97
C GLY A 100 -7.27 10.01 -16.84
N VAL A 101 -6.15 9.37 -16.61
CA VAL A 101 -4.94 9.55 -17.42
C VAL A 101 -4.97 8.59 -18.60
N VAL A 102 -4.68 9.08 -19.79
CA VAL A 102 -4.60 8.26 -20.99
C VAL A 102 -3.24 7.57 -21.03
N TYR A 103 -3.20 6.29 -20.72
CA TYR A 103 -1.97 5.48 -20.78
C TYR A 103 -1.94 4.50 -21.96
N SER A 104 -3.00 4.44 -22.74
CA SER A 104 -3.15 3.48 -23.81
C SER A 104 -2.86 4.10 -25.17
N PRO A 105 -2.13 3.43 -26.08
CA PRO A 105 -2.04 3.82 -27.48
C PRO A 105 -3.41 3.98 -28.15
N LEU A 106 -4.42 3.27 -27.63
CA LEU A 106 -5.82 3.35 -28.09
C LEU A 106 -6.58 4.52 -27.47
N LYS A 107 -5.92 5.40 -26.71
CA LYS A 107 -6.51 6.57 -26.03
C LYS A 107 -7.67 6.23 -25.08
N ILE A 108 -7.70 5.02 -24.53
CA ILE A 108 -8.66 4.63 -23.52
C ILE A 108 -8.25 5.23 -22.19
N VAL A 109 -9.15 5.98 -21.58
CA VAL A 109 -8.93 6.62 -20.29
C VAL A 109 -9.18 5.62 -19.16
N GLN A 110 -8.17 5.42 -18.31
CA GLN A 110 -8.30 4.50 -17.18
C GLN A 110 -8.75 5.25 -15.93
N HIS A 111 -9.91 4.85 -15.41
CA HIS A 111 -10.56 5.46 -14.25
C HIS A 111 -10.51 4.58 -12.99
N HIS A 112 -9.53 3.67 -12.87
CA HIS A 112 -9.47 2.77 -11.73
C HIS A 112 -8.04 2.45 -11.29
N HIS A 113 -7.91 2.11 -10.01
CA HIS A 113 -6.82 1.34 -9.45
C HIS A 113 -7.34 -0.03 -9.01
N VAL A 114 -6.43 -0.94 -8.73
CA VAL A 114 -6.75 -2.29 -8.33
C VAL A 114 -6.05 -2.60 -7.01
N ILE A 115 -6.77 -3.23 -6.08
CA ILE A 115 -6.14 -3.94 -4.97
C ILE A 115 -6.20 -5.42 -5.31
N LEU A 116 -5.05 -6.07 -5.33
CA LEU A 116 -4.91 -7.51 -5.47
C LEU A 116 -4.57 -8.09 -4.10
N THR A 117 -5.48 -8.90 -3.53
CA THR A 117 -5.36 -9.37 -2.13
C THR A 117 -5.47 -10.87 -2.01
N THR A 118 -4.64 -11.46 -1.14
CA THR A 118 -4.76 -12.86 -0.69
C THR A 118 -5.42 -12.96 0.69
N ALA A 119 -5.63 -11.83 1.38
CA ALA A 119 -6.25 -11.81 2.69
C ALA A 119 -7.78 -11.98 2.58
N PRO A 120 -8.42 -12.86 3.37
CA PRO A 120 -9.86 -12.95 3.43
C PRO A 120 -10.44 -11.72 4.15
N ALA A 121 -11.55 -11.20 3.63
CA ALA A 121 -12.27 -10.13 4.31
C ALA A 121 -12.89 -10.64 5.62
N LEU A 122 -12.64 -9.94 6.71
CA LEU A 122 -13.20 -10.28 8.04
C LEU A 122 -14.61 -9.73 8.21
N LYS A 123 -14.96 -8.67 7.49
CA LYS A 123 -16.29 -8.05 7.52
C LYS A 123 -17.15 -8.55 6.37
N LYS A 124 -18.37 -8.99 6.67
CA LYS A 124 -19.31 -9.64 5.74
C LYS A 124 -19.77 -8.81 4.53
N GLN A 125 -19.38 -7.56 4.40
CA GLN A 125 -19.85 -6.66 3.32
C GLN A 125 -18.71 -6.00 2.53
N CYS A 126 -17.56 -6.63 2.45
CA CYS A 126 -16.50 -6.13 1.57
C CYS A 126 -16.95 -6.28 0.12
N LYS A 127 -17.17 -5.15 -0.54
CA LYS A 127 -17.51 -5.13 -1.97
C LYS A 127 -16.22 -5.19 -2.80
N SER A 128 -16.28 -5.84 -3.95
CA SER A 128 -15.19 -5.85 -4.93
C SER A 128 -15.08 -4.55 -5.75
N LEU A 129 -16.03 -3.63 -5.63
CA LEU A 129 -16.00 -2.31 -6.25
C LEU A 129 -16.14 -1.22 -5.19
N TRP A 130 -15.14 -0.32 -5.11
CA TRP A 130 -15.11 0.86 -4.26
C TRP A 130 -15.19 2.12 -5.12
N ASP A 131 -16.39 2.62 -5.33
CA ASP A 131 -16.69 3.75 -6.21
C ASP A 131 -16.79 5.10 -5.48
N ASP A 132 -16.68 5.09 -4.15
CA ASP A 132 -16.72 6.27 -3.29
C ASP A 132 -15.34 6.73 -2.80
N ILE A 133 -14.27 6.04 -3.18
CA ILE A 133 -12.90 6.43 -2.88
C ILE A 133 -12.42 7.41 -3.94
N ARG A 134 -12.05 8.62 -3.50
CA ARG A 134 -11.39 9.60 -4.35
C ARG A 134 -9.89 9.35 -4.33
N VAL A 135 -9.27 9.27 -5.50
CA VAL A 135 -7.82 9.13 -5.64
C VAL A 135 -7.19 10.51 -5.75
N MET A 136 -5.98 10.68 -5.22
CA MET A 136 -5.22 11.95 -5.25
C MET A 136 -5.25 12.63 -6.62
N GLY A 137 -5.55 13.93 -6.62
CA GLY A 137 -5.66 14.74 -7.83
C GLY A 137 -7.07 15.18 -8.20
N GLU A 138 -8.10 14.70 -7.53
CA GLU A 138 -9.50 15.00 -7.78
C GLU A 138 -10.01 16.19 -6.98
N GLY A 139 -10.10 17.33 -7.64
CA GLY A 139 -10.97 18.45 -7.28
C GLY A 139 -10.63 19.25 -6.03
N TYR A 140 -11.01 20.50 -6.05
CA TYR A 140 -10.72 21.58 -5.10
C TYR A 140 -11.23 21.39 -3.66
N PHE A 141 -12.01 20.37 -3.35
CA PHE A 141 -12.80 20.31 -2.11
C PHE A 141 -12.37 19.27 -1.06
N PHE A 142 -11.48 18.34 -1.40
CA PHE A 142 -10.96 17.37 -0.41
C PHE A 142 -9.46 17.17 -0.63
N ARG A 143 -8.67 18.07 -0.02
CA ARG A 143 -7.22 17.93 0.03
C ARG A 143 -6.88 16.83 1.04
N GLU A 144 -6.63 15.60 0.59
CA GLU A 144 -5.62 14.82 1.31
C GLU A 144 -4.32 15.62 1.24
N GLU A 145 -3.69 15.91 2.38
CA GLU A 145 -2.45 16.68 2.40
C GLU A 145 -1.40 16.00 1.51
N LYS A 146 -0.86 16.75 0.56
CA LYS A 146 0.25 16.27 -0.27
C LYS A 146 1.52 16.36 0.54
N PHE A 147 2.04 15.22 0.99
CA PHE A 147 3.31 15.14 1.72
C PHE A 147 4.54 15.13 0.81
N ALA A 148 4.48 15.81 -0.33
CA ALA A 148 5.56 15.92 -1.31
C ALA A 148 6.19 14.55 -1.70
N HIS A 149 5.33 13.53 -1.86
CA HIS A 149 5.72 12.23 -2.39
C HIS A 149 5.24 12.10 -3.85
N PRO A 150 6.06 11.58 -4.78
CA PRO A 150 5.72 11.53 -6.20
C PRO A 150 4.56 10.59 -6.54
N ALA A 151 4.25 9.64 -5.66
CA ALA A 151 3.16 8.68 -5.82
C ALA A 151 2.60 8.33 -4.43
N GLN A 152 1.66 9.13 -3.91
CA GLN A 152 1.04 8.87 -2.61
C GLN A 152 -0.24 8.05 -2.79
N THR A 153 -0.35 6.93 -2.06
CA THR A 153 -1.57 6.11 -2.00
C THR A 153 -2.69 6.84 -1.28
N SER A 154 -3.94 6.57 -1.64
CA SER A 154 -5.11 7.13 -0.95
C SER A 154 -5.21 6.65 0.49
N LEU A 155 -5.24 7.57 1.44
CA LEU A 155 -5.44 7.26 2.87
C LEU A 155 -6.79 6.57 3.08
N LYS A 156 -7.84 7.01 2.39
CA LYS A 156 -9.18 6.40 2.49
C LYS A 156 -9.19 4.95 2.01
N ALA A 157 -8.46 4.63 0.94
CA ALA A 157 -8.32 3.26 0.44
C ALA A 157 -7.55 2.38 1.44
N SER A 158 -6.43 2.89 1.96
CA SER A 158 -5.61 2.17 2.95
C SER A 158 -6.40 1.90 4.24
N ARG A 159 -7.12 2.92 4.76
CA ARG A 159 -7.97 2.76 5.96
C ARG A 159 -9.03 1.70 5.74
N ARG A 160 -9.76 1.76 4.62
CA ARG A 160 -10.81 0.79 4.31
C ARG A 160 -10.26 -0.62 4.18
N TYR A 161 -9.11 -0.80 3.50
CA TYR A 161 -8.49 -2.10 3.42
C TYR A 161 -8.15 -2.64 4.82
N ILE A 162 -7.45 -1.85 5.63
CA ILE A 162 -7.05 -2.25 6.99
C ILE A 162 -8.28 -2.58 7.84
N GLU A 163 -9.33 -1.76 7.79
CA GLU A 163 -10.58 -1.99 8.52
C GLU A 163 -11.27 -3.32 8.13
N TYR A 164 -11.30 -3.65 6.84
CA TYR A 164 -11.99 -4.84 6.36
C TYR A 164 -11.19 -6.13 6.51
N PHE A 165 -9.87 -6.05 6.51
CA PHE A 165 -8.99 -7.22 6.45
C PHE A 165 -8.16 -7.46 7.71
N SER A 166 -8.34 -6.65 8.74
CA SER A 166 -7.66 -6.81 10.03
C SER A 166 -8.57 -6.51 11.21
N GLU A 167 -8.12 -6.90 12.40
CA GLU A 167 -8.75 -6.61 13.69
C GLU A 167 -7.96 -5.54 14.45
N GLU A 168 -8.59 -4.90 15.43
CA GLU A 168 -7.90 -3.97 16.31
C GLU A 168 -6.73 -4.66 17.03
N GLY A 169 -5.58 -3.99 17.12
CA GLY A 169 -4.36 -4.56 17.68
C GLY A 169 -3.50 -5.36 16.70
N ASP A 170 -4.04 -5.76 15.54
CA ASP A 170 -3.25 -6.43 14.50
C ASP A 170 -2.06 -5.57 14.03
N THR A 171 -1.03 -6.21 13.53
CA THR A 171 0.15 -5.55 12.96
C THR A 171 0.08 -5.52 11.44
N VAL A 172 0.12 -4.32 10.87
CA VAL A 172 0.11 -4.04 9.43
C VAL A 172 1.53 -3.78 8.95
N LEU A 173 1.97 -4.45 7.90
CA LEU A 173 3.29 -4.26 7.28
C LEU A 173 3.17 -3.50 5.97
N ASP A 174 4.10 -2.56 5.76
CA ASP A 174 4.36 -1.94 4.45
C ASP A 174 5.86 -1.83 4.23
N CYS A 175 6.39 -2.53 3.23
CA CYS A 175 7.82 -2.54 2.92
C CYS A 175 8.25 -1.45 1.91
N PHE A 176 7.33 -0.59 1.48
CA PHE A 176 7.57 0.59 0.66
C PHE A 176 6.85 1.80 1.28
N MET A 177 7.13 2.05 2.57
CA MET A 177 6.34 2.93 3.44
C MET A 177 6.20 4.37 2.92
N GLY A 178 7.16 4.89 2.17
CA GLY A 178 7.16 6.25 1.66
C GLY A 178 6.90 7.29 2.77
N VAL A 179 5.89 8.11 2.58
CA VAL A 179 5.46 9.13 3.57
C VAL A 179 4.41 8.62 4.57
N GLY A 180 4.33 7.29 4.77
CA GLY A 180 3.62 6.67 5.88
C GLY A 180 2.10 6.56 5.74
N THR A 181 1.55 6.48 4.53
CA THR A 181 0.09 6.39 4.35
C THR A 181 -0.49 5.15 5.04
N THR A 182 0.13 3.99 4.84
CA THR A 182 -0.30 2.72 5.46
C THR A 182 -0.18 2.76 6.98
N ALA A 183 0.93 3.26 7.52
CA ALA A 183 1.13 3.39 8.97
C ALA A 183 0.15 4.38 9.60
N THR A 184 -0.12 5.51 8.93
CA THR A 184 -1.13 6.48 9.36
C THR A 184 -2.52 5.83 9.41
N ALA A 185 -2.88 5.10 8.36
CA ALA A 185 -4.14 4.36 8.29
C ALA A 185 -4.24 3.31 9.41
N ALA A 186 -3.18 2.53 9.64
CA ALA A 186 -3.12 1.54 10.71
C ALA A 186 -3.36 2.17 12.09
N LYS A 187 -2.66 3.25 12.40
CA LYS A 187 -2.85 3.99 13.66
C LYS A 187 -4.28 4.51 13.82
N MET A 188 -4.85 5.11 12.77
CA MET A 188 -6.21 5.65 12.80
C MET A 188 -7.27 4.57 13.02
N GLU A 189 -7.02 3.36 12.58
CA GLU A 189 -7.91 2.21 12.75
C GLU A 189 -7.58 1.36 14.00
N GLY A 190 -6.67 1.81 14.87
CA GLY A 190 -6.31 1.08 16.10
C GLY A 190 -5.41 -0.14 15.88
N ARG A 191 -4.67 -0.17 14.76
CA ARG A 191 -3.70 -1.24 14.45
C ARG A 191 -2.29 -0.78 14.73
N ASN A 192 -1.40 -1.76 14.97
CA ASN A 192 0.04 -1.53 14.96
C ASN A 192 0.57 -1.53 13.53
N TYR A 193 1.78 -1.02 13.35
CA TYR A 193 2.44 -1.05 12.05
C TYR A 193 3.93 -1.41 12.15
N ILE A 194 4.48 -1.92 11.07
CA ILE A 194 5.92 -1.99 10.78
C ILE A 194 6.11 -1.44 9.37
N GLY A 195 7.08 -0.53 9.20
CA GLY A 195 7.40 0.04 7.89
C GLY A 195 8.85 -0.15 7.51
N PHE A 196 9.13 -0.31 6.20
CA PHE A 196 10.47 -0.22 5.63
C PHE A 196 10.52 0.92 4.63
N GLU A 197 11.57 1.73 4.69
CA GLU A 197 11.77 2.87 3.78
C GLU A 197 13.27 3.16 3.68
N LEU A 198 13.75 3.38 2.46
CA LEU A 198 15.16 3.72 2.19
C LEU A 198 15.46 5.20 2.41
N ASN A 199 14.51 6.07 2.05
CA ASN A 199 14.70 7.50 2.10
C ASN A 199 14.45 8.05 3.52
N LYS A 200 15.51 8.49 4.19
CA LYS A 200 15.44 9.04 5.54
C LYS A 200 14.56 10.28 5.66
N GLU A 201 14.45 11.10 4.59
CA GLU A 201 13.57 12.27 4.60
C GLU A 201 12.09 11.85 4.51
N PHE A 202 11.77 10.77 3.80
CA PHE A 202 10.43 10.21 3.81
C PHE A 202 10.08 9.61 5.18
N ILE A 203 11.02 8.95 5.84
CA ILE A 203 10.83 8.45 7.21
C ILE A 203 10.45 9.61 8.16
N LYS A 204 11.23 10.70 8.18
CA LYS A 204 10.93 11.88 9.02
C LYS A 204 9.54 12.47 8.76
N ARG A 205 9.14 12.53 7.48
CA ARG A 205 7.81 13.04 7.09
C ARG A 205 6.71 12.07 7.52
N ALA A 206 6.95 10.77 7.35
CA ALA A 206 6.02 9.72 7.78
C ALA A 206 5.82 9.75 9.30
N GLU A 207 6.88 9.80 10.08
CA GLU A 207 6.83 9.89 11.55
C GLU A 207 6.00 11.10 11.99
N LYS A 208 6.29 12.30 11.46
CA LYS A 208 5.51 13.50 11.74
C LYS A 208 4.01 13.35 11.40
N ARG A 209 3.71 12.74 10.26
CA ARG A 209 2.33 12.47 9.82
C ARG A 209 1.62 11.49 10.75
N ILE A 210 2.30 10.41 11.10
CA ILE A 210 1.77 9.39 12.01
C ILE A 210 1.53 9.96 13.40
N ASP A 211 2.44 10.81 13.90
CA ASP A 211 2.30 11.44 15.22
C ASP A 211 1.07 12.35 15.28
N SER A 212 0.79 13.09 14.21
CA SER A 212 -0.40 13.94 14.10
C SER A 212 -1.72 13.18 13.87
N ALA A 213 -1.66 11.90 13.51
CA ALA A 213 -2.86 11.11 13.29
C ALA A 213 -3.56 10.75 14.60
N VAL A 214 -4.84 11.02 14.66
CA VAL A 214 -5.73 10.69 15.80
C VAL A 214 -6.41 9.35 15.53
N LEU A 215 -6.53 8.53 16.56
CA LEU A 215 -7.33 7.30 16.51
C LEU A 215 -8.79 7.67 16.21
N ASP A 216 -9.33 7.11 15.14
CA ASP A 216 -10.75 7.33 14.78
C ASP A 216 -11.60 6.32 15.57
N LEU A 217 -11.90 6.70 16.82
CA LEU A 217 -12.82 5.93 17.63
C LEU A 217 -14.19 6.01 16.96
N LYS A 218 -14.51 5.02 16.15
CA LYS A 218 -15.89 4.78 15.75
C LYS A 218 -16.67 4.52 17.03
N LEU A 219 -17.39 5.53 17.50
CA LEU A 219 -18.43 5.31 18.48
C LEU A 219 -19.35 4.25 17.87
N SER A 220 -19.28 3.04 18.40
CA SER A 220 -20.23 1.97 18.12
C SER A 220 -21.59 2.45 18.63
N LEU A 221 -22.36 3.05 17.71
CA LEU A 221 -23.79 3.30 17.90
C LEU A 221 -24.56 2.06 17.45
#